data_43cf08cb539776814ed92599559388e4
#
_entry.id   43cf08cb539776814ed92599559388e4
#
_cell.length_a   1.000
_cell.length_b   1.000
_cell.length_c   1.000
_cell.angle_alpha   90.00
_cell.angle_beta   90.00
_cell.angle_gamma   90.00
#
_symmetry.space_group_name_H-M   'P 1'
#
loop_
_entity.id
_entity.type
_entity.pdbx_description
1 polymer ?
#
loop_
_entity_poly.entity_id
_entity_poly.type
_entity_poly.pdbx_seq_one_letter_code
_entity_poly.pdbx_strand_id
1 'polypeptide(L)'
;MSQKLTSFYKKCYNYTNVHPILALRMGGMKLLRKVLAFLRSRMFIVALLLILQFAFLFASAHYLAEFYRAVNAVFLILSIAVVLYIINRQDNPAYKLVWVSLILTVPIFGGLLYLIVGGNHDSRRFVKKLLAASDGTARLLRQDPDVRRELAAEDSNMAVQSAYIERAAKYPVYKNTHAHYMPSGEAFFERLILELKKAKHYIFMEFFIIEEGLMWDTVLAILKQKAGEGLDVRMMYDDVGSLMTVPYRYDAKIREKGIKCIAFNPFVPSLSLRLNNRDHRKIVVIDGHTAFTGGSNLADEYINGYPKHGQWKEAMILLRGEASYSFTSMFLQTWKYYADRYYEEDMDYELYKPQVYMDEAEPLEYAGFIQPYGDSPVDDEQTSEGVYLNLVTKASRYIYIATPYFVVGNELLTAICMAAKSGVDVRILTPHVADKVYVHATTRSYYRQLVEAGVRVYEYTPGFVHSKLVVVDDKVCTVGTVNMDFRSLYLHFECGVWVYQNAAVQAVRDDLVSTYRISQEITLEDTKAGLIMRLVNTLLRLFAPLM
;
A
#
# COMPACT_ATOMS: atom_id res chain seq x y z
N MET A 1 -27.98 31.12 8.37
CA MET A 1 -27.79 29.65 8.47
C MET A 1 -26.73 29.25 9.51
N SER A 2 -25.95 30.18 10.02
CA SER A 2 -24.84 29.96 10.98
C SER A 2 -25.26 29.81 12.46
N GLN A 3 -26.43 30.26 12.87
CA GLN A 3 -26.84 30.26 14.29
C GLN A 3 -27.60 28.98 14.73
N LYS A 4 -28.01 28.10 13.82
CA LYS A 4 -28.69 26.84 14.16
C LYS A 4 -27.72 25.67 14.38
N LEU A 5 -26.50 25.76 13.87
CA LEU A 5 -25.46 24.71 14.07
C LEU A 5 -24.79 24.79 15.46
N THR A 6 -24.69 25.99 16.04
CA THR A 6 -24.09 26.19 17.38
C THR A 6 -25.02 25.74 18.52
N SER A 7 -26.34 25.67 18.28
CA SER A 7 -27.31 25.20 19.26
C SER A 7 -27.39 23.69 19.35
N PHE A 8 -27.05 22.97 18.26
CA PHE A 8 -27.05 21.49 18.23
C PHE A 8 -25.85 20.90 18.98
N TYR A 9 -24.69 21.58 18.90
CA TYR A 9 -23.46 21.14 19.61
C TYR A 9 -23.55 21.31 21.14
N LYS A 10 -24.35 22.25 21.65
CA LYS A 10 -24.52 22.43 23.11
C LYS A 10 -25.49 21.45 23.75
N LYS A 11 -26.34 20.73 22.99
CA LYS A 11 -27.31 19.77 23.53
C LYS A 11 -26.79 18.33 23.68
N CYS A 12 -25.67 17.98 23.04
CA CYS A 12 -25.07 16.64 23.14
C CYS A 12 -24.00 16.48 24.24
N TYR A 13 -23.72 17.54 25.01
CA TYR A 13 -22.64 17.51 26.04
C TYR A 13 -23.13 17.32 27.49
N ASN A 14 -24.40 16.96 27.71
CA ASN A 14 -24.93 16.74 29.06
C ASN A 14 -25.49 15.32 29.25
N TYR A 15 -24.63 14.29 29.13
CA TYR A 15 -24.86 12.98 29.74
C TYR A 15 -23.54 12.46 30.32
N THR A 16 -23.10 13.01 31.43
CA THR A 16 -22.02 12.48 32.26
C THR A 16 -22.49 12.33 33.69
N ASN A 17 -23.25 11.25 33.95
CA ASN A 17 -23.27 10.62 35.26
C ASN A 17 -22.77 9.20 35.11
N VAL A 18 -21.46 9.04 34.80
CA VAL A 18 -20.76 7.76 34.97
C VAL A 18 -20.18 7.76 36.37
N HIS A 19 -20.60 6.79 37.18
CA HIS A 19 -20.11 6.58 38.55
C HIS A 19 -18.57 6.67 38.60
N PRO A 20 -17.94 7.46 39.48
CA PRO A 20 -16.49 7.67 39.53
C PRO A 20 -15.66 6.36 39.61
N ILE A 21 -16.23 5.30 40.16
CA ILE A 21 -15.60 3.97 40.25
C ILE A 21 -15.50 3.28 38.87
N LEU A 22 -16.47 3.50 37.96
CA LEU A 22 -16.43 2.97 36.58
C LEU A 22 -15.40 3.73 35.73
N ALA A 23 -15.29 5.04 35.90
CA ALA A 23 -14.31 5.88 35.21
C ALA A 23 -12.86 5.52 35.63
N LEU A 24 -12.61 5.23 36.90
CA LEU A 24 -11.33 4.75 37.41
C LEU A 24 -10.97 3.34 36.89
N ARG A 25 -11.94 2.42 36.81
CA ARG A 25 -11.75 1.08 36.22
C ARG A 25 -11.49 1.15 34.71
N MET A 26 -12.20 2.00 33.98
CA MET A 26 -11.98 2.19 32.55
C MET A 26 -10.63 2.88 32.25
N GLY A 27 -10.22 3.84 33.10
CA GLY A 27 -8.91 4.48 33.04
C GLY A 27 -7.77 3.48 33.30
N GLY A 28 -7.88 2.64 34.31
CA GLY A 28 -6.91 1.58 34.62
C GLY A 28 -6.80 0.52 33.51
N MET A 29 -7.94 0.10 32.92
CA MET A 29 -7.93 -0.84 31.79
C MET A 29 -7.34 -0.22 30.52
N LYS A 30 -7.58 1.06 30.23
CA LYS A 30 -6.93 1.78 29.11
C LYS A 30 -5.42 1.92 29.32
N LEU A 31 -5.00 2.24 30.54
CA LEU A 31 -3.57 2.31 30.88
C LEU A 31 -2.89 0.93 30.77
N LEU A 32 -3.51 -0.11 31.33
CA LEU A 32 -3.01 -1.48 31.24
C LEU A 32 -2.90 -1.95 29.78
N ARG A 33 -3.87 -1.64 28.93
CA ARG A 33 -3.83 -1.94 27.49
C ARG A 33 -2.69 -1.19 26.80
N LYS A 34 -2.47 0.09 27.11
CA LYS A 34 -1.33 0.88 26.57
C LYS A 34 0.02 0.31 27.02
N VAL A 35 0.15 -0.05 28.29
CA VAL A 35 1.35 -0.69 28.82
C VAL A 35 1.60 -2.06 28.17
N LEU A 36 0.57 -2.90 28.04
CA LEU A 36 0.69 -4.19 27.37
C LEU A 36 1.01 -4.04 25.86
N ALA A 37 0.44 -3.05 25.20
CA ALA A 37 0.78 -2.74 23.80
C ALA A 37 2.24 -2.25 23.68
N PHE A 38 2.71 -1.41 24.61
CA PHE A 38 4.10 -0.96 24.66
C PHE A 38 5.05 -2.13 24.92
N LEU A 39 4.79 -2.99 25.91
CA LEU A 39 5.60 -4.18 26.20
C LEU A 39 5.67 -5.18 25.05
N ARG A 40 4.67 -5.18 24.17
CA ARG A 40 4.61 -6.02 22.95
C ARG A 40 5.11 -5.28 21.70
N SER A 41 5.49 -4.00 21.83
CA SER A 41 6.01 -3.25 20.69
C SER A 41 7.37 -3.81 20.27
N ARG A 42 7.65 -3.77 18.97
CA ARG A 42 8.96 -4.19 18.43
C ARG A 42 10.10 -3.38 19.04
N MET A 43 9.91 -2.08 19.26
CA MET A 43 10.89 -1.22 19.90
C MET A 43 11.22 -1.69 21.32
N PHE A 44 10.20 -2.05 22.11
CA PHE A 44 10.43 -2.57 23.47
C PHE A 44 11.17 -3.91 23.44
N ILE A 45 10.79 -4.84 22.54
CA ILE A 45 11.44 -6.14 22.41
C ILE A 45 12.90 -5.96 21.99
N VAL A 46 13.17 -5.11 20.99
CA VAL A 46 14.55 -4.80 20.55
C VAL A 46 15.34 -4.16 21.70
N ALA A 47 14.78 -3.17 22.40
CA ALA A 47 15.42 -2.55 23.55
C ALA A 47 15.71 -3.56 24.67
N LEU A 48 14.75 -4.44 24.98
CA LEU A 48 14.93 -5.50 25.99
C LEU A 48 16.02 -6.48 25.59
N LEU A 49 16.06 -6.92 24.32
CA LEU A 49 17.10 -7.81 23.81
C LEU A 49 18.49 -7.15 23.88
N LEU A 50 18.59 -5.86 23.55
CA LEU A 50 19.83 -5.10 23.69
C LEU A 50 20.27 -5.00 25.15
N ILE A 51 19.35 -4.69 26.07
CA ILE A 51 19.63 -4.63 27.51
C ILE A 51 20.11 -6.01 28.00
N LEU A 52 19.43 -7.08 27.62
CA LEU A 52 19.83 -8.45 27.97
C LEU A 52 21.19 -8.81 27.39
N GLN A 53 21.53 -8.37 26.20
CA GLN A 53 22.85 -8.56 25.62
C GLN A 53 23.92 -7.82 26.44
N PHE A 54 23.72 -6.54 26.74
CA PHE A 54 24.68 -5.79 27.56
C PHE A 54 24.82 -6.39 28.95
N ALA A 55 23.71 -6.79 29.58
CA ALA A 55 23.74 -7.48 30.88
C ALA A 55 24.50 -8.81 30.81
N PHE A 56 24.28 -9.60 29.73
CA PHE A 56 25.01 -10.85 29.49
C PHE A 56 26.50 -10.59 29.28
N LEU A 57 26.88 -9.61 28.47
CA LEU A 57 28.28 -9.24 28.24
C LEU A 57 28.96 -8.80 29.56
N PHE A 58 28.28 -7.97 30.34
CA PHE A 58 28.76 -7.52 31.64
C PHE A 58 28.91 -8.68 32.64
N ALA A 59 27.88 -9.53 32.76
CA ALA A 59 27.91 -10.70 33.62
C ALA A 59 28.99 -11.70 33.20
N SER A 60 29.13 -11.93 31.87
CA SER A 60 30.17 -12.83 31.32
C SER A 60 31.56 -12.29 31.57
N ALA A 61 31.79 -10.99 31.42
CA ALA A 61 33.07 -10.37 31.68
C ALA A 61 33.44 -10.39 33.17
N HIS A 62 32.44 -10.27 34.06
CA HIS A 62 32.67 -10.15 35.50
C HIS A 62 32.68 -11.49 36.25
N TYR A 63 31.76 -12.42 35.88
CA TYR A 63 31.54 -13.68 36.60
C TYR A 63 32.04 -14.93 35.90
N LEU A 64 32.27 -14.89 34.57
CA LEU A 64 32.60 -16.04 33.75
C LEU A 64 33.89 -15.81 32.95
N ALA A 65 34.86 -15.07 33.50
CA ALA A 65 36.07 -14.69 32.76
C ALA A 65 36.82 -15.88 32.13
N GLU A 66 36.81 -17.05 32.79
CA GLU A 66 37.41 -18.29 32.25
C GLU A 66 36.63 -18.89 31.09
N PHE A 67 35.30 -18.80 31.10
CA PHE A 67 34.41 -19.33 30.04
C PHE A 67 34.08 -18.30 28.94
N TYR A 68 34.37 -17.03 29.15
CA TYR A 68 34.02 -15.94 28.24
C TYR A 68 34.51 -16.17 26.82
N ARG A 69 35.75 -16.63 26.67
CA ARG A 69 36.33 -16.91 25.34
C ARG A 69 35.60 -18.03 24.59
N ALA A 70 35.28 -19.12 25.28
CA ALA A 70 34.59 -20.28 24.68
C ALA A 70 33.14 -19.92 24.31
N VAL A 71 32.41 -19.23 25.20
CA VAL A 71 31.06 -18.79 24.98
C VAL A 71 30.99 -17.82 23.80
N ASN A 72 31.85 -16.81 23.75
CA ASN A 72 31.90 -15.88 22.63
C ASN A 72 32.29 -16.56 21.30
N ALA A 73 33.19 -17.53 21.30
CA ALA A 73 33.53 -18.28 20.10
C ALA A 73 32.32 -19.05 19.56
N VAL A 74 31.54 -19.70 20.44
CA VAL A 74 30.31 -20.40 20.03
C VAL A 74 29.29 -19.43 19.39
N PHE A 75 29.04 -18.29 20.05
CA PHE A 75 28.11 -17.30 19.50
C PHE A 75 28.61 -16.67 18.21
N LEU A 76 29.90 -16.45 18.05
CA LEU A 76 30.51 -15.96 16.82
C LEU A 76 30.31 -16.97 15.68
N ILE A 77 30.57 -18.27 15.93
CA ILE A 77 30.36 -19.34 14.95
C ILE A 77 28.88 -19.41 14.54
N LEU A 78 27.97 -19.37 15.52
CA LEU A 78 26.52 -19.35 15.23
C LEU A 78 26.12 -18.11 14.41
N SER A 79 26.65 -16.95 14.75
CA SER A 79 26.39 -15.70 14.00
C SER A 79 26.89 -15.79 12.56
N ILE A 80 28.10 -16.33 12.36
CA ILE A 80 28.65 -16.57 11.02
C ILE A 80 27.77 -17.57 10.25
N ALA A 81 27.33 -18.64 10.87
CA ALA A 81 26.44 -19.61 10.23
C ALA A 81 25.10 -18.98 9.81
N VAL A 82 24.49 -18.14 10.66
CA VAL A 82 23.25 -17.40 10.34
C VAL A 82 23.51 -16.38 9.22
N VAL A 83 24.62 -15.67 9.24
CA VAL A 83 25.01 -14.72 8.17
C VAL A 83 25.17 -15.46 6.83
N LEU A 84 25.88 -16.59 6.80
CA LEU A 84 26.04 -17.41 5.60
C LEU A 84 24.68 -17.93 5.10
N TYR A 85 23.79 -18.32 6.00
CA TYR A 85 22.43 -18.71 5.66
C TYR A 85 21.66 -17.54 5.01
N ILE A 86 21.71 -16.33 5.57
CA ILE A 86 21.06 -15.13 5.03
C ILE A 86 21.62 -14.79 3.63
N ILE A 87 22.94 -14.82 3.46
CA ILE A 87 23.58 -14.50 2.19
C ILE A 87 23.12 -15.46 1.08
N ASN A 88 22.95 -16.75 1.41
CA ASN A 88 22.55 -17.78 0.45
C ASN A 88 21.05 -17.74 0.07
N ARG A 89 20.21 -16.99 0.77
CA ARG A 89 18.78 -16.82 0.40
C ARG A 89 18.65 -15.96 -0.85
N GLN A 90 17.51 -16.07 -1.54
CA GLN A 90 17.17 -15.23 -2.70
C GLN A 90 16.39 -13.97 -2.30
N ASP A 91 16.57 -13.46 -1.08
CA ASP A 91 15.96 -12.22 -0.62
C ASP A 91 16.65 -11.00 -1.23
N ASN A 92 15.94 -9.85 -1.24
CA ASN A 92 16.50 -8.56 -1.68
C ASN A 92 17.80 -8.23 -0.91
N PRO A 93 18.89 -7.84 -1.60
CA PRO A 93 20.19 -7.53 -0.97
C PRO A 93 20.13 -6.48 0.14
N ALA A 94 19.23 -5.50 0.04
CA ALA A 94 19.07 -4.47 1.07
C ALA A 94 18.60 -5.06 2.41
N TYR A 95 17.64 -6.00 2.39
CA TYR A 95 17.23 -6.74 3.60
C TYR A 95 18.37 -7.55 4.19
N LYS A 96 19.15 -8.25 3.34
CA LYS A 96 20.31 -9.04 3.80
C LYS A 96 21.32 -8.14 4.51
N LEU A 97 21.63 -6.97 3.93
CA LEU A 97 22.59 -6.03 4.48
C LEU A 97 22.20 -5.55 5.89
N VAL A 98 20.92 -5.21 6.09
CA VAL A 98 20.41 -4.80 7.40
C VAL A 98 20.60 -5.90 8.43
N TRP A 99 20.16 -7.13 8.11
CA TRP A 99 20.24 -8.25 9.05
C TRP A 99 21.68 -8.65 9.36
N VAL A 100 22.54 -8.69 8.33
CA VAL A 100 23.98 -8.98 8.50
C VAL A 100 24.63 -7.92 9.38
N SER A 101 24.36 -6.63 9.13
CA SER A 101 24.88 -5.53 9.95
C SER A 101 24.42 -5.65 11.39
N LEU A 102 23.15 -5.94 11.63
CA LEU A 102 22.58 -6.11 12.96
C LEU A 102 23.20 -7.31 13.70
N ILE A 103 23.33 -8.47 13.02
CA ILE A 103 23.89 -9.68 13.60
C ILE A 103 25.37 -9.50 13.95
N LEU A 104 26.14 -8.84 13.10
CA LEU A 104 27.57 -8.58 13.36
C LEU A 104 27.78 -7.57 14.49
N THR A 105 26.89 -6.56 14.62
CA THR A 105 26.96 -5.56 15.69
C THR A 105 26.48 -6.12 17.04
N VAL A 106 25.47 -7.01 17.02
CA VAL A 106 24.81 -7.56 18.22
C VAL A 106 24.72 -9.09 18.09
N PRO A 107 25.86 -9.84 18.17
CA PRO A 107 25.95 -11.22 17.73
C PRO A 107 24.99 -12.18 18.42
N ILE A 108 24.82 -12.08 19.76
CA ILE A 108 24.04 -13.03 20.55
C ILE A 108 22.54 -12.89 20.24
N PHE A 109 22.02 -11.67 20.25
CA PHE A 109 20.59 -11.42 20.09
C PHE A 109 20.18 -11.07 18.67
N GLY A 110 21.11 -10.60 17.82
CA GLY A 110 20.81 -10.32 16.42
C GLY A 110 20.39 -11.57 15.66
N GLY A 111 21.05 -12.70 15.90
CA GLY A 111 20.66 -13.99 15.32
C GLY A 111 19.31 -14.48 15.83
N LEU A 112 19.04 -14.37 17.14
CA LEU A 112 17.73 -14.71 17.72
C LEU A 112 16.63 -13.79 17.17
N LEU A 113 16.90 -12.49 17.10
CA LEU A 113 15.95 -11.53 16.54
C LEU A 113 15.66 -11.85 15.07
N TYR A 114 16.68 -12.23 14.29
CA TYR A 114 16.48 -12.68 12.92
C TYR A 114 15.58 -13.92 12.85
N LEU A 115 15.80 -14.92 13.68
CA LEU A 115 14.98 -16.13 13.71
C LEU A 115 13.52 -15.85 14.11
N ILE A 116 13.29 -14.84 14.95
CA ILE A 116 11.95 -14.44 15.40
C ILE A 116 11.26 -13.49 14.41
N VAL A 117 12.04 -12.57 13.80
CA VAL A 117 11.48 -11.43 13.04
C VAL A 117 12.00 -11.36 11.60
N GLY A 118 13.14 -11.99 11.28
CA GLY A 118 13.84 -11.80 10.00
C GLY A 118 13.37 -12.69 8.84
N GLY A 119 12.61 -13.73 9.11
CA GLY A 119 12.10 -14.60 8.05
C GLY A 119 10.71 -14.17 7.59
N ASN A 120 10.49 -14.12 6.29
CA ASN A 120 9.15 -14.00 5.74
C ASN A 120 8.45 -15.36 5.88
N HIS A 121 8.14 -15.74 7.12
CA HIS A 121 7.54 -17.03 7.44
C HIS A 121 6.01 -16.89 7.51
N ASP A 122 5.40 -16.52 6.40
CA ASP A 122 3.98 -16.81 6.26
C ASP A 122 3.77 -18.32 6.42
N SER A 123 2.71 -18.71 7.14
CA SER A 123 2.48 -20.14 7.27
C SER A 123 2.32 -20.69 5.86
N ARG A 124 3.07 -21.75 5.53
CA ARG A 124 2.98 -22.47 4.23
C ARG A 124 1.52 -22.77 3.86
N ARG A 125 0.66 -22.91 4.87
CA ARG A 125 -0.78 -23.11 4.69
C ARG A 125 -1.50 -21.85 4.20
N PHE A 126 -1.10 -20.66 4.67
CA PHE A 126 -1.66 -19.37 4.22
C PHE A 126 -1.28 -19.14 2.75
N VAL A 127 0.01 -19.17 2.45
CA VAL A 127 0.53 -19.02 1.08
C VAL A 127 -0.13 -20.02 0.13
N LYS A 128 -0.15 -21.33 0.47
CA LYS A 128 -0.76 -22.35 -0.37
C LYS A 128 -2.24 -22.12 -0.65
N LYS A 129 -3.02 -21.70 0.34
CA LYS A 129 -4.45 -21.43 0.17
C LYS A 129 -4.69 -20.18 -0.70
N LEU A 130 -3.90 -19.13 -0.50
CA LEU A 130 -4.03 -17.90 -1.27
C LEU A 130 -3.61 -18.11 -2.73
N LEU A 131 -2.49 -18.80 -2.98
CA LEU A 131 -2.07 -19.17 -4.33
C LEU A 131 -3.10 -20.06 -5.03
N ALA A 132 -3.70 -21.02 -4.32
CA ALA A 132 -4.77 -21.85 -4.88
C ALA A 132 -6.03 -21.04 -5.24
N ALA A 133 -6.38 -20.01 -4.46
CA ALA A 133 -7.48 -19.09 -4.77
C ALA A 133 -7.12 -18.23 -6.00
N SER A 134 -5.88 -17.73 -6.08
CA SER A 134 -5.36 -16.99 -7.24
C SER A 134 -5.39 -17.83 -8.52
N ASP A 135 -4.90 -19.08 -8.47
CA ASP A 135 -4.91 -19.97 -9.63
C ASP A 135 -6.34 -20.32 -10.08
N GLY A 136 -7.28 -20.44 -9.16
CA GLY A 136 -8.70 -20.64 -9.45
C GLY A 136 -9.31 -19.51 -10.25
N THR A 137 -9.03 -18.25 -9.87
CA THR A 137 -9.56 -17.07 -10.55
C THR A 137 -8.76 -16.68 -11.79
N ALA A 138 -7.45 -16.93 -11.84
CA ALA A 138 -6.63 -16.67 -13.03
C ALA A 138 -7.12 -17.44 -14.27
N ARG A 139 -7.75 -18.60 -14.09
CA ARG A 139 -8.37 -19.38 -15.18
C ARG A 139 -9.56 -18.66 -15.84
N LEU A 140 -10.16 -17.72 -15.10
CA LEU A 140 -11.29 -16.91 -15.57
C LEU A 140 -10.82 -15.66 -16.31
N LEU A 141 -9.59 -15.20 -16.03
CA LEU A 141 -8.95 -14.04 -16.65
C LEU A 141 -8.15 -14.53 -17.88
N ARG A 142 -8.83 -14.68 -19.00
CA ARG A 142 -8.17 -15.12 -20.24
C ARG A 142 -7.74 -13.92 -21.06
N GLN A 143 -6.48 -13.92 -21.49
CA GLN A 143 -5.98 -12.93 -22.43
C GLN A 143 -6.60 -13.17 -23.80
N ASP A 144 -7.24 -12.15 -24.35
CA ASP A 144 -7.67 -12.14 -25.74
C ASP A 144 -6.43 -12.06 -26.66
N PRO A 145 -6.20 -13.07 -27.52
CA PRO A 145 -5.05 -13.08 -28.43
C PRO A 145 -5.08 -11.93 -29.46
N ASP A 146 -6.26 -11.43 -29.81
CA ASP A 146 -6.42 -10.37 -30.79
C ASP A 146 -6.00 -9.03 -30.19
N VAL A 147 -6.42 -8.73 -28.97
CA VAL A 147 -5.99 -7.55 -28.21
C VAL A 147 -4.46 -7.52 -28.05
N ARG A 148 -3.86 -8.67 -27.75
CA ARG A 148 -2.39 -8.77 -27.65
C ARG A 148 -1.72 -8.51 -29.01
N ARG A 149 -2.24 -9.03 -30.10
CA ARG A 149 -1.70 -8.82 -31.45
C ARG A 149 -1.83 -7.36 -31.88
N GLU A 150 -2.94 -6.72 -31.58
CA GLU A 150 -3.14 -5.30 -31.87
C GLU A 150 -2.14 -4.44 -31.10
N LEU A 151 -1.97 -4.66 -29.79
CA LEU A 151 -0.96 -3.94 -28.99
C LEU A 151 0.45 -4.14 -29.54
N ALA A 152 0.80 -5.37 -29.94
CA ALA A 152 2.12 -5.66 -30.51
C ALA A 152 2.35 -5.00 -31.88
N ALA A 153 1.31 -4.85 -32.67
CA ALA A 153 1.36 -4.14 -33.96
C ALA A 153 1.48 -2.63 -33.78
N GLU A 154 0.89 -2.07 -32.71
CA GLU A 154 0.92 -0.64 -32.41
C GLU A 154 2.25 -0.20 -31.78
N ASP A 155 2.71 -0.91 -30.73
CA ASP A 155 3.99 -0.64 -30.07
C ASP A 155 4.56 -1.93 -29.43
N SER A 156 5.60 -2.47 -30.04
CA SER A 156 6.24 -3.71 -29.58
C SER A 156 6.85 -3.60 -28.18
N ASN A 157 7.33 -2.41 -27.76
CA ASN A 157 7.87 -2.19 -26.43
C ASN A 157 6.75 -2.23 -25.36
N MET A 158 5.60 -1.64 -25.68
CA MET A 158 4.44 -1.67 -24.80
C MET A 158 3.86 -3.08 -24.70
N ALA A 159 3.86 -3.83 -25.80
CA ALA A 159 3.47 -5.25 -25.78
C ALA A 159 4.38 -6.11 -24.89
N VAL A 160 5.69 -5.83 -24.85
CA VAL A 160 6.63 -6.52 -23.94
C VAL A 160 6.35 -6.16 -22.48
N GLN A 161 6.05 -4.90 -22.15
CA GLN A 161 5.64 -4.51 -20.80
C GLN A 161 4.34 -5.21 -20.38
N SER A 162 3.33 -5.18 -21.25
CA SER A 162 2.05 -5.85 -21.02
C SER A 162 2.23 -7.36 -20.83
N ALA A 163 3.07 -8.00 -21.64
CA ALA A 163 3.36 -9.43 -21.50
C ALA A 163 4.09 -9.77 -20.18
N TYR A 164 4.92 -8.84 -19.66
CA TYR A 164 5.50 -8.99 -18.33
C TYR A 164 4.41 -8.99 -17.24
N ILE A 165 3.51 -8.00 -17.26
CA ILE A 165 2.39 -7.91 -16.30
C ILE A 165 1.52 -9.17 -16.34
N GLU A 166 1.18 -9.64 -17.55
CA GLU A 166 0.38 -10.86 -17.72
C GLU A 166 1.06 -12.10 -17.13
N ARG A 167 2.37 -12.25 -17.33
CA ARG A 167 3.12 -13.40 -16.82
C ARG A 167 3.36 -13.33 -15.31
N ALA A 168 3.74 -12.15 -14.81
CA ALA A 168 4.05 -11.92 -13.42
C ALA A 168 2.78 -11.93 -12.55
N ALA A 169 1.80 -11.10 -12.90
CA ALA A 169 0.59 -10.90 -12.11
C ALA A 169 -0.63 -11.71 -12.57
N LYS A 170 -0.57 -12.35 -13.74
CA LYS A 170 -1.65 -13.15 -14.35
C LYS A 170 -2.92 -12.34 -14.72
N TYR A 171 -2.79 -11.04 -14.95
CA TYR A 171 -3.89 -10.17 -15.39
C TYR A 171 -3.73 -9.81 -16.86
N PRO A 172 -4.80 -9.99 -17.69
CA PRO A 172 -4.75 -9.69 -19.11
C PRO A 172 -4.84 -8.20 -19.41
N VAL A 173 -4.42 -7.80 -20.63
CA VAL A 173 -4.66 -6.48 -21.18
C VAL A 173 -6.01 -6.47 -21.91
N TYR A 174 -6.74 -5.35 -21.77
CA TYR A 174 -8.08 -5.14 -22.33
C TYR A 174 -8.09 -3.92 -23.25
N LYS A 175 -9.02 -3.93 -24.20
CA LYS A 175 -9.30 -2.81 -25.09
C LYS A 175 -10.69 -2.20 -24.83
N ASN A 176 -11.66 -3.04 -24.46
CA ASN A 176 -13.05 -2.66 -24.25
C ASN A 176 -13.28 -2.09 -22.83
N THR A 177 -12.54 -1.03 -22.49
CA THR A 177 -12.65 -0.39 -21.17
C THR A 177 -12.38 1.11 -21.30
N HIS A 178 -13.25 1.91 -20.74
CA HIS A 178 -13.07 3.35 -20.57
C HIS A 178 -12.35 3.62 -19.23
N ALA A 179 -11.35 4.51 -19.26
CA ALA A 179 -10.64 4.96 -18.06
C ALA A 179 -10.89 6.45 -17.83
N HIS A 180 -11.30 6.81 -16.61
CA HIS A 180 -11.50 8.18 -16.19
C HIS A 180 -10.63 8.49 -14.97
N TYR A 181 -9.67 9.41 -15.15
CA TYR A 181 -8.77 9.87 -14.09
C TYR A 181 -9.45 10.94 -13.21
N MET A 182 -9.30 10.82 -11.91
CA MET A 182 -9.81 11.77 -10.90
C MET A 182 -8.63 12.34 -10.12
N PRO A 183 -8.36 13.66 -10.22
CA PRO A 183 -7.13 14.28 -9.68
C PRO A 183 -7.20 14.60 -8.19
N SER A 184 -8.27 14.24 -7.48
CA SER A 184 -8.41 14.51 -6.05
C SER A 184 -9.34 13.52 -5.36
N GLY A 185 -9.27 13.47 -4.03
CA GLY A 185 -10.18 12.67 -3.21
C GLY A 185 -11.61 13.15 -3.25
N GLU A 186 -11.83 14.45 -3.38
CA GLU A 186 -13.17 15.05 -3.51
C GLU A 186 -13.85 14.57 -4.81
N ALA A 187 -13.13 14.65 -5.95
CA ALA A 187 -13.64 14.18 -7.23
C ALA A 187 -13.95 12.66 -7.19
N PHE A 188 -13.10 11.88 -6.53
CA PHE A 188 -13.36 10.47 -6.28
C PHE A 188 -14.63 10.28 -5.44
N PHE A 189 -14.77 10.98 -4.33
CA PHE A 189 -15.89 10.81 -3.40
C PHE A 189 -17.22 11.15 -4.05
N GLU A 190 -17.31 12.27 -4.77
CA GLU A 190 -18.50 12.65 -5.54
C GLU A 190 -18.87 11.56 -6.55
N ARG A 191 -17.90 11.08 -7.31
CA ARG A 191 -18.13 10.04 -8.32
C ARG A 191 -18.50 8.71 -7.69
N LEU A 192 -17.85 8.32 -6.61
CA LEU A 192 -18.15 7.08 -5.87
C LEU A 192 -19.62 7.04 -5.41
N ILE A 193 -20.12 8.13 -4.82
CA ILE A 193 -21.51 8.22 -4.38
C ILE A 193 -22.48 8.01 -5.54
N LEU A 194 -22.19 8.62 -6.71
CA LEU A 194 -23.05 8.48 -7.89
C LEU A 194 -23.09 7.04 -8.39
N GLU A 195 -21.93 6.37 -8.46
CA GLU A 195 -21.86 5.01 -8.98
C GLU A 195 -22.44 3.99 -7.98
N LEU A 196 -22.20 4.14 -6.67
CA LEU A 196 -22.80 3.27 -5.65
C LEU A 196 -24.34 3.32 -5.66
N LYS A 197 -24.94 4.50 -5.88
CA LYS A 197 -26.40 4.65 -6.00
C LYS A 197 -26.97 3.94 -7.22
N LYS A 198 -26.20 3.81 -8.32
CA LYS A 198 -26.62 3.13 -9.56
C LYS A 198 -26.55 1.61 -9.45
N ALA A 199 -25.85 1.06 -8.47
CA ALA A 199 -25.65 -0.38 -8.29
C ALA A 199 -26.99 -1.14 -8.29
N LYS A 200 -27.05 -2.27 -9.04
CA LYS A 200 -28.25 -3.10 -9.21
C LYS A 200 -28.08 -4.53 -8.70
N HIS A 201 -26.86 -5.07 -8.69
CA HIS A 201 -26.58 -6.48 -8.41
C HIS A 201 -25.62 -6.68 -7.26
N TYR A 202 -24.43 -6.07 -7.29
CA TYR A 202 -23.47 -6.23 -6.23
C TYR A 202 -22.50 -5.05 -6.08
N ILE A 203 -21.99 -4.90 -4.86
CA ILE A 203 -20.95 -3.92 -4.52
C ILE A 203 -19.89 -4.63 -3.69
N PHE A 204 -18.63 -4.63 -4.17
CA PHE A 204 -17.48 -5.11 -3.43
C PHE A 204 -16.54 -3.95 -3.14
N MET A 205 -16.13 -3.81 -1.88
CA MET A 205 -15.23 -2.74 -1.45
C MET A 205 -14.10 -3.30 -0.58
N GLU A 206 -12.89 -2.84 -0.84
CA GLU A 206 -11.67 -3.24 -0.13
C GLU A 206 -10.82 -2.00 0.11
N PHE A 207 -10.49 -1.72 1.39
CA PHE A 207 -9.74 -0.53 1.77
C PHE A 207 -8.74 -0.82 2.90
N PHE A 208 -7.60 -0.14 2.87
CA PHE A 208 -6.62 -0.23 3.95
C PHE A 208 -7.08 0.48 5.22
N ILE A 209 -7.62 1.72 5.07
CA ILE A 209 -8.14 2.51 6.19
C ILE A 209 -9.62 2.83 5.93
N ILE A 210 -10.43 2.62 6.97
CA ILE A 210 -11.74 3.20 7.12
C ILE A 210 -11.78 4.00 8.44
N GLU A 211 -12.40 5.16 8.44
CA GLU A 211 -12.52 6.04 9.61
C GLU A 211 -13.94 6.61 9.70
N GLU A 212 -14.54 6.56 10.88
CA GLU A 212 -15.87 7.15 11.12
C GLU A 212 -15.80 8.66 10.87
N GLY A 213 -16.64 9.17 9.96
CA GLY A 213 -16.68 10.57 9.52
C GLY A 213 -17.59 10.73 8.31
N LEU A 214 -17.61 11.94 7.71
CA LEU A 214 -18.52 12.29 6.62
C LEU A 214 -18.41 11.31 5.44
N MET A 215 -17.17 11.03 5.01
CA MET A 215 -16.93 10.16 3.85
C MET A 215 -17.44 8.75 4.09
N TRP A 216 -16.98 8.11 5.18
CA TRP A 216 -17.35 6.74 5.48
C TRP A 216 -18.82 6.59 5.84
N ASP A 217 -19.38 7.48 6.66
CA ASP A 217 -20.78 7.40 7.10
C ASP A 217 -21.73 7.54 5.91
N THR A 218 -21.40 8.40 4.94
CA THR A 218 -22.17 8.55 3.69
C THR A 218 -22.13 7.26 2.86
N VAL A 219 -20.94 6.69 2.66
CA VAL A 219 -20.77 5.43 1.93
C VAL A 219 -21.51 4.30 2.65
N LEU A 220 -21.33 4.16 3.97
CA LEU A 220 -21.98 3.11 4.77
C LEU A 220 -23.51 3.20 4.72
N ALA A 221 -24.08 4.41 4.68
CA ALA A 221 -25.52 4.59 4.54
C ALA A 221 -26.04 4.05 3.20
N ILE A 222 -25.32 4.29 2.10
CA ILE A 222 -25.66 3.76 0.77
C ILE A 222 -25.50 2.25 0.74
N LEU A 223 -24.39 1.70 1.28
CA LEU A 223 -24.17 0.26 1.34
C LEU A 223 -25.27 -0.46 2.12
N LYS A 224 -25.68 0.11 3.26
CA LYS A 224 -26.80 -0.42 4.06
C LYS A 224 -28.12 -0.40 3.29
N GLN A 225 -28.41 0.68 2.56
CA GLN A 225 -29.59 0.78 1.72
C GLN A 225 -29.56 -0.30 0.64
N LYS A 226 -28.45 -0.45 -0.09
CA LYS A 226 -28.29 -1.42 -1.17
C LYS A 226 -28.37 -2.87 -0.67
N ALA A 227 -27.80 -3.17 0.48
CA ALA A 227 -27.96 -4.47 1.12
C ALA A 227 -29.43 -4.74 1.49
N GLY A 228 -30.16 -3.72 1.98
CA GLY A 228 -31.60 -3.79 2.24
C GLY A 228 -32.45 -3.97 0.98
N GLU A 229 -31.98 -3.51 -0.18
CA GLU A 229 -32.57 -3.74 -1.52
C GLU A 229 -32.29 -5.16 -2.05
N GLY A 230 -31.46 -5.96 -1.35
CA GLY A 230 -31.13 -7.35 -1.70
C GLY A 230 -29.86 -7.53 -2.55
N LEU A 231 -29.05 -6.50 -2.73
CA LEU A 231 -27.77 -6.61 -3.43
C LEU A 231 -26.74 -7.39 -2.61
N ASP A 232 -25.82 -8.09 -3.28
CA ASP A 232 -24.65 -8.69 -2.61
C ASP A 232 -23.60 -7.61 -2.29
N VAL A 233 -23.67 -7.08 -1.06
CA VAL A 233 -22.77 -6.03 -0.59
C VAL A 233 -21.69 -6.64 0.30
N ARG A 234 -20.42 -6.56 -0.15
CA ARG A 234 -19.25 -7.08 0.59
C ARG A 234 -18.24 -5.97 0.87
N MET A 235 -17.75 -5.93 2.09
CA MET A 235 -16.74 -4.99 2.55
C MET A 235 -15.57 -5.72 3.19
N MET A 236 -14.35 -5.36 2.80
CA MET A 236 -13.13 -5.80 3.46
C MET A 236 -12.27 -4.59 3.83
N TYR A 237 -11.67 -4.61 5.02
CA TYR A 237 -10.74 -3.57 5.45
C TYR A 237 -9.56 -4.19 6.19
N ASP A 238 -8.39 -3.55 6.11
CA ASP A 238 -7.22 -4.01 6.86
C ASP A 238 -7.37 -3.66 8.35
N ASP A 239 -7.24 -4.68 9.21
CA ASP A 239 -7.48 -4.51 10.65
C ASP A 239 -6.41 -3.65 11.33
N VAL A 240 -5.14 -3.71 10.86
CA VAL A 240 -4.06 -2.87 11.39
C VAL A 240 -4.12 -1.45 10.81
N GLY A 241 -4.45 -1.32 9.53
CA GLY A 241 -4.66 -0.03 8.88
C GLY A 241 -5.75 0.78 9.59
N SER A 242 -6.83 0.11 9.98
CA SER A 242 -7.98 0.73 10.65
C SER A 242 -7.97 0.63 12.18
N LEU A 243 -6.89 0.12 12.80
CA LEU A 243 -6.83 -0.18 14.25
C LEU A 243 -7.11 1.01 15.16
N MET A 244 -6.74 2.22 14.73
CA MET A 244 -6.89 3.45 15.51
C MET A 244 -8.09 4.29 15.10
N THR A 245 -8.75 3.94 13.98
CA THR A 245 -9.76 4.77 13.32
C THR A 245 -11.18 4.20 13.48
N VAL A 246 -11.30 2.89 13.77
CA VAL A 246 -12.61 2.26 14.05
C VAL A 246 -12.59 1.44 15.35
N PRO A 247 -13.76 1.19 15.97
CA PRO A 247 -13.85 0.37 17.18
C PRO A 247 -13.39 -1.08 16.97
N TYR A 248 -12.95 -1.74 18.03
CA TYR A 248 -12.62 -3.16 18.01
C TYR A 248 -13.80 -4.02 17.51
N ARG A 249 -13.52 -4.99 16.62
CA ARG A 249 -14.52 -5.83 15.93
C ARG A 249 -15.58 -5.04 15.16
N TYR A 250 -15.13 -4.01 14.48
CA TYR A 250 -16.01 -3.18 13.65
C TYR A 250 -16.67 -3.98 12.52
N ASP A 251 -16.02 -5.02 12.01
CA ASP A 251 -16.57 -5.99 11.07
C ASP A 251 -17.90 -6.59 11.55
N ALA A 252 -18.01 -6.93 12.83
CA ALA A 252 -19.26 -7.43 13.41
C ALA A 252 -20.38 -6.37 13.40
N LYS A 253 -20.06 -5.11 13.70
CA LYS A 253 -21.02 -4.00 13.65
C LYS A 253 -21.53 -3.71 12.23
N ILE A 254 -20.67 -3.90 11.23
CA ILE A 254 -21.06 -3.75 9.80
C ILE A 254 -21.97 -4.91 9.40
N ARG A 255 -21.67 -6.14 9.83
CA ARG A 255 -22.54 -7.32 9.59
C ARG A 255 -23.94 -7.16 10.17
N GLU A 256 -24.07 -6.56 11.35
CA GLU A 256 -25.38 -6.24 11.95
C GLU A 256 -26.25 -5.30 11.09
N LYS A 257 -25.63 -4.60 10.12
CA LYS A 257 -26.32 -3.73 9.17
C LYS A 257 -26.72 -4.43 7.85
N GLY A 258 -26.54 -5.76 7.77
CA GLY A 258 -26.85 -6.55 6.59
C GLY A 258 -25.75 -6.59 5.52
N ILE A 259 -24.58 -6.00 5.78
CA ILE A 259 -23.45 -5.98 4.87
C ILE A 259 -22.49 -7.12 5.23
N LYS A 260 -22.10 -7.96 4.28
CA LYS A 260 -21.05 -8.96 4.51
C LYS A 260 -19.71 -8.24 4.73
N CYS A 261 -19.06 -8.43 5.87
CA CYS A 261 -17.84 -7.72 6.22
C CYS A 261 -16.78 -8.61 6.83
N ILE A 262 -15.53 -8.39 6.43
CA ILE A 262 -14.34 -9.12 6.90
C ILE A 262 -13.24 -8.11 7.25
N ALA A 263 -12.61 -8.28 8.42
CA ALA A 263 -11.36 -7.62 8.75
C ALA A 263 -10.20 -8.48 8.21
N PHE A 264 -9.40 -7.89 7.30
CA PHE A 264 -8.22 -8.56 6.72
C PHE A 264 -7.11 -8.67 7.77
N ASN A 265 -6.51 -9.84 7.87
CA ASN A 265 -5.37 -10.16 8.73
C ASN A 265 -5.50 -9.55 10.14
N PRO A 266 -6.49 -10.00 10.94
CA PRO A 266 -6.82 -9.42 12.23
C PRO A 266 -5.60 -9.34 13.15
N PHE A 267 -5.48 -8.21 13.84
CA PHE A 267 -4.40 -7.98 14.79
C PHE A 267 -4.54 -8.93 15.98
N VAL A 268 -3.71 -9.97 15.99
CA VAL A 268 -3.50 -10.83 17.16
C VAL A 268 -2.20 -10.39 17.81
N PRO A 269 -2.18 -9.99 19.07
CA PRO A 269 -0.97 -9.66 19.79
C PRO A 269 -0.07 -10.91 19.93
N SER A 270 0.69 -11.23 18.91
CA SER A 270 1.67 -12.31 18.87
C SER A 270 2.92 -11.83 18.17
N LEU A 271 4.07 -12.44 18.46
CA LEU A 271 5.35 -12.19 17.79
C LEU A 271 5.35 -12.63 16.31
N SER A 272 4.20 -12.94 15.73
CA SER A 272 4.08 -13.44 14.37
C SER A 272 4.35 -12.34 13.34
N LEU A 273 5.17 -12.66 12.35
CA LEU A 273 5.50 -11.83 11.18
C LEU A 273 4.34 -11.60 10.21
N ARG A 274 3.27 -12.37 10.33
CA ARG A 274 2.00 -12.14 9.60
C ARG A 274 1.48 -10.71 9.72
N LEU A 275 1.90 -9.97 10.74
CA LEU A 275 1.56 -8.56 10.93
C LEU A 275 2.16 -7.63 9.88
N ASN A 276 3.15 -8.08 9.08
CA ASN A 276 3.77 -7.25 8.05
C ASN A 276 2.99 -7.24 6.74
N ASN A 277 2.36 -8.37 6.38
CA ASN A 277 1.62 -8.47 5.14
C ASN A 277 0.26 -7.82 5.32
N ARG A 278 0.13 -6.59 4.79
CA ARG A 278 -1.08 -5.77 4.89
C ARG A 278 -1.75 -5.64 3.55
N ASP A 279 -3.05 -5.51 3.57
CA ASP A 279 -3.83 -5.21 2.38
C ASP A 279 -3.89 -3.70 2.16
N HIS A 280 -3.00 -3.21 1.30
CA HIS A 280 -2.95 -1.78 1.00
C HIS A 280 -3.74 -1.40 -0.25
N ARG A 281 -4.48 -2.33 -0.83
CA ARG A 281 -5.36 -2.07 -1.98
C ARG A 281 -6.54 -1.19 -1.59
N LYS A 282 -7.04 -0.43 -2.55
CA LYS A 282 -8.25 0.35 -2.49
C LYS A 282 -9.03 0.01 -3.74
N ILE A 283 -10.02 -0.85 -3.58
CA ILE A 283 -10.81 -1.39 -4.69
C ILE A 283 -12.28 -1.16 -4.39
N VAL A 284 -12.99 -0.63 -5.37
CA VAL A 284 -14.45 -0.68 -5.41
C VAL A 284 -14.85 -1.33 -6.71
N VAL A 285 -15.73 -2.32 -6.66
CA VAL A 285 -16.34 -2.93 -7.84
C VAL A 285 -17.85 -2.84 -7.72
N ILE A 286 -18.50 -2.42 -8.78
CA ILE A 286 -19.95 -2.29 -8.89
C ILE A 286 -20.41 -3.04 -10.14
N ASP A 287 -21.27 -4.04 -9.95
CA ASP A 287 -21.92 -4.80 -11.01
C ASP A 287 -20.96 -5.34 -12.09
N GLY A 288 -19.69 -5.63 -11.73
CA GLY A 288 -18.67 -6.22 -12.60
C GLY A 288 -18.13 -5.34 -13.72
N HIS A 289 -18.84 -4.30 -14.08
CA HIS A 289 -18.47 -3.42 -15.19
C HIS A 289 -17.86 -2.07 -14.77
N THR A 290 -17.93 -1.71 -13.48
CA THR A 290 -17.39 -0.46 -12.95
C THR A 290 -16.42 -0.77 -11.81
N ALA A 291 -15.18 -0.24 -11.89
CA ALA A 291 -14.21 -0.38 -10.82
C ALA A 291 -13.48 0.93 -10.53
N PHE A 292 -13.07 1.13 -9.26
CA PHE A 292 -12.21 2.22 -8.84
C PHE A 292 -10.97 1.67 -8.16
N THR A 293 -9.82 2.33 -8.39
CA THR A 293 -8.61 2.14 -7.61
C THR A 293 -7.76 3.42 -7.58
N GLY A 294 -6.78 3.48 -6.66
CA GLY A 294 -5.87 4.61 -6.50
C GLY A 294 -5.43 4.83 -5.06
N GLY A 295 -5.05 6.05 -4.70
CA GLY A 295 -4.44 6.36 -3.41
C GLY A 295 -5.40 6.52 -2.24
N SER A 296 -6.66 6.93 -2.48
CA SER A 296 -7.60 7.35 -1.43
C SER A 296 -8.13 6.20 -0.58
N ASN A 297 -8.11 6.35 0.74
CA ASN A 297 -8.88 5.53 1.68
C ASN A 297 -10.25 6.18 1.97
N LEU A 298 -11.03 5.60 2.88
CA LEU A 298 -12.33 6.10 3.29
C LEU A 298 -12.22 6.83 4.64
N ALA A 299 -11.65 8.05 4.60
CA ALA A 299 -11.53 8.94 5.75
C ALA A 299 -11.56 10.40 5.27
N ASP A 300 -12.01 11.30 6.13
CA ASP A 300 -12.27 12.71 5.79
C ASP A 300 -11.01 13.49 5.41
N GLU A 301 -9.82 13.05 5.85
CA GLU A 301 -8.54 13.65 5.45
C GLU A 301 -8.29 13.55 3.94
N TYR A 302 -8.73 12.46 3.29
CA TYR A 302 -8.53 12.22 1.86
C TYR A 302 -9.40 13.12 0.97
N ILE A 303 -10.46 13.68 1.52
CA ILE A 303 -11.35 14.65 0.85
C ILE A 303 -11.15 16.08 1.40
N ASN A 304 -10.02 16.35 2.05
CA ASN A 304 -9.70 17.64 2.67
C ASN A 304 -10.78 18.14 3.65
N GLY A 305 -11.53 17.23 4.28
CA GLY A 305 -12.53 17.55 5.29
C GLY A 305 -11.93 18.23 6.52
N TYR A 306 -10.64 18.01 6.78
CA TYR A 306 -9.82 18.73 7.74
C TYR A 306 -8.33 18.69 7.34
N PRO A 307 -7.52 19.73 7.70
CA PRO A 307 -6.12 19.83 7.28
C PRO A 307 -5.19 19.05 8.20
N LYS A 308 -5.14 17.70 8.07
CA LYS A 308 -4.28 16.85 8.91
C LYS A 308 -2.78 17.09 8.68
N HIS A 309 -2.38 17.24 7.42
CA HIS A 309 -1.01 17.50 6.99
C HIS A 309 -0.98 18.58 5.90
N GLY A 310 -1.76 19.64 6.06
CA GLY A 310 -2.03 20.61 5.01
C GLY A 310 -3.04 20.07 3.99
N GLN A 311 -2.97 20.55 2.75
CA GLN A 311 -3.82 20.06 1.68
C GLN A 311 -3.38 18.65 1.25
N TRP A 312 -4.32 17.71 1.24
CA TRP A 312 -4.10 16.33 0.83
C TRP A 312 -4.31 16.18 -0.68
N LYS A 313 -3.27 15.72 -1.38
CA LYS A 313 -3.30 15.51 -2.83
C LYS A 313 -3.42 14.03 -3.13
N GLU A 314 -4.58 13.64 -3.66
CA GLU A 314 -4.89 12.27 -4.06
C GLU A 314 -5.04 12.13 -5.57
N ALA A 315 -5.11 10.86 -5.99
CA ALA A 315 -5.48 10.48 -7.34
C ALA A 315 -6.16 9.10 -7.36
N MET A 316 -7.22 9.00 -8.16
CA MET A 316 -7.95 7.75 -8.38
C MET A 316 -8.23 7.57 -9.87
N ILE A 317 -8.51 6.34 -10.28
CA ILE A 317 -8.97 6.00 -11.62
C ILE A 317 -10.25 5.17 -11.53
N LEU A 318 -11.22 5.52 -12.36
CA LEU A 318 -12.43 4.76 -12.62
C LEU A 318 -12.25 4.00 -13.93
N LEU A 319 -12.53 2.71 -13.92
CA LEU A 319 -12.63 1.86 -15.10
C LEU A 319 -14.08 1.48 -15.33
N ARG A 320 -14.52 1.54 -16.58
CA ARG A 320 -15.82 1.00 -17.02
C ARG A 320 -15.60 0.08 -18.21
N GLY A 321 -15.95 -1.17 -18.06
CA GLY A 321 -15.79 -2.20 -19.08
C GLY A 321 -15.14 -3.47 -18.55
N GLU A 322 -14.61 -4.28 -19.45
CA GLU A 322 -14.12 -5.64 -19.15
C GLU A 322 -12.97 -5.68 -18.15
N ALA A 323 -12.08 -4.66 -18.15
CA ALA A 323 -10.95 -4.61 -17.22
C ALA A 323 -11.38 -4.55 -15.74
N SER A 324 -12.61 -4.10 -15.43
CA SER A 324 -13.15 -4.07 -14.06
C SER A 324 -13.22 -5.47 -13.44
N TYR A 325 -13.34 -6.52 -14.25
CA TYR A 325 -13.36 -7.89 -13.77
C TYR A 325 -12.04 -8.35 -13.15
N SER A 326 -10.92 -7.78 -13.55
CA SER A 326 -9.64 -8.03 -12.89
C SER A 326 -9.68 -7.62 -11.42
N PHE A 327 -10.33 -6.50 -11.08
CA PHE A 327 -10.52 -6.06 -9.69
C PHE A 327 -11.56 -6.92 -8.95
N THR A 328 -12.61 -7.35 -9.63
CA THR A 328 -13.55 -8.34 -9.08
C THR A 328 -12.80 -9.62 -8.68
N SER A 329 -11.95 -10.11 -9.56
CA SER A 329 -11.11 -11.28 -9.30
C SER A 329 -10.16 -11.07 -8.12
N MET A 330 -9.45 -9.91 -8.05
CA MET A 330 -8.56 -9.58 -6.92
C MET A 330 -9.29 -9.59 -5.59
N PHE A 331 -10.46 -8.95 -5.52
CA PHE A 331 -11.28 -8.94 -4.33
C PHE A 331 -11.71 -10.35 -3.91
N LEU A 332 -12.24 -11.13 -4.84
CA LEU A 332 -12.78 -12.47 -4.55
C LEU A 332 -11.69 -13.47 -4.13
N GLN A 333 -10.46 -13.35 -4.65
CA GLN A 333 -9.30 -14.16 -4.21
C GLN A 333 -9.04 -14.00 -2.71
N THR A 334 -8.99 -12.76 -2.26
CA THR A 334 -8.74 -12.46 -0.84
C THR A 334 -9.96 -12.76 0.01
N TRP A 335 -11.15 -12.41 -0.47
CA TRP A 335 -12.42 -12.71 0.19
C TRP A 335 -12.56 -14.19 0.50
N LYS A 336 -12.37 -15.07 -0.48
CA LYS A 336 -12.52 -16.52 -0.31
C LYS A 336 -11.66 -17.07 0.83
N TYR A 337 -10.43 -16.57 0.97
CA TYR A 337 -9.53 -17.05 2.03
C TYR A 337 -10.08 -16.79 3.43
N TYR A 338 -10.72 -15.62 3.64
CA TYR A 338 -11.24 -15.23 4.96
C TYR A 338 -12.71 -15.57 5.17
N ALA A 339 -13.49 -15.67 4.11
CA ALA A 339 -14.93 -15.89 4.14
C ALA A 339 -15.33 -17.22 4.79
N ASP A 340 -14.57 -18.29 4.57
CA ASP A 340 -14.80 -19.63 5.16
C ASP A 340 -14.96 -19.64 6.70
N ARG A 341 -14.56 -18.55 7.38
CA ARG A 341 -14.70 -18.40 8.84
C ARG A 341 -16.05 -17.82 9.26
N TYR A 342 -16.74 -17.15 8.35
CA TYR A 342 -17.93 -16.36 8.64
C TYR A 342 -19.13 -16.73 7.78
N TYR A 343 -18.89 -17.31 6.60
CA TYR A 343 -19.90 -17.60 5.59
C TYR A 343 -19.66 -19.00 5.01
N GLU A 344 -20.70 -19.83 5.00
CA GLU A 344 -20.72 -21.10 4.27
C GLU A 344 -21.18 -20.80 2.84
N GLU A 345 -20.28 -20.22 2.01
CA GLU A 345 -20.58 -19.87 0.63
C GLU A 345 -19.73 -20.70 -0.33
N ASP A 346 -20.40 -21.45 -1.20
CA ASP A 346 -19.77 -21.98 -2.40
C ASP A 346 -19.77 -20.85 -3.45
N MET A 347 -18.60 -20.23 -3.67
CA MET A 347 -18.51 -19.08 -4.56
C MET A 347 -18.46 -19.53 -6.01
N ASP A 348 -19.52 -19.28 -6.74
CA ASP A 348 -19.53 -19.35 -8.19
C ASP A 348 -19.00 -18.04 -8.79
N TYR A 349 -17.74 -18.05 -9.22
CA TYR A 349 -17.09 -16.87 -9.82
C TYR A 349 -17.69 -16.49 -11.18
N GLU A 350 -18.38 -17.41 -11.87
CA GLU A 350 -19.03 -17.16 -13.14
C GLU A 350 -20.15 -16.11 -13.04
N LEU A 351 -20.81 -16.04 -11.87
CA LEU A 351 -21.88 -15.07 -11.58
C LEU A 351 -21.40 -13.62 -11.60
N TYR A 352 -20.08 -13.38 -11.43
CA TYR A 352 -19.51 -12.04 -11.34
C TYR A 352 -18.78 -11.63 -12.63
N LYS A 353 -18.90 -12.40 -13.73
CA LYS A 353 -18.30 -12.06 -15.01
C LYS A 353 -18.94 -10.81 -15.63
N PRO A 354 -18.16 -9.96 -16.30
CA PRO A 354 -18.67 -8.73 -16.92
C PRO A 354 -19.81 -8.98 -17.90
N GLN A 355 -19.73 -10.05 -18.69
CA GLN A 355 -20.73 -10.40 -19.72
C GLN A 355 -22.15 -10.54 -19.16
N VAL A 356 -22.29 -10.85 -17.86
CA VAL A 356 -23.59 -10.96 -17.20
C VAL A 356 -24.27 -9.60 -17.05
N TYR A 357 -23.49 -8.51 -16.91
CA TYR A 357 -23.97 -7.17 -16.54
C TYR A 357 -23.60 -6.06 -17.54
N MET A 358 -22.77 -6.35 -18.56
CA MET A 358 -22.30 -5.35 -19.54
C MET A 358 -23.42 -4.75 -20.39
N ASP A 359 -24.46 -5.54 -20.72
CA ASP A 359 -25.61 -5.07 -21.50
C ASP A 359 -26.42 -3.98 -20.79
N GLU A 360 -26.25 -3.83 -19.46
CA GLU A 360 -26.89 -2.79 -18.67
C GLU A 360 -26.05 -1.50 -18.56
N ALA A 361 -24.81 -1.51 -19.06
CA ALA A 361 -23.92 -0.37 -19.02
C ALA A 361 -24.23 0.64 -20.13
N GLU A 362 -24.04 1.93 -19.84
CA GLU A 362 -24.14 2.98 -20.86
C GLU A 362 -23.04 2.77 -21.92
N PRO A 363 -23.34 2.95 -23.23
CA PRO A 363 -22.33 2.90 -24.27
C PRO A 363 -21.22 3.93 -24.03
N LEU A 364 -19.96 3.50 -24.13
CA LEU A 364 -18.79 4.33 -23.90
C LEU A 364 -17.84 4.25 -25.10
N GLU A 365 -17.15 5.34 -25.38
CA GLU A 365 -16.01 5.31 -26.30
C GLU A 365 -14.82 4.66 -25.61
N TYR A 366 -14.29 3.60 -26.22
CA TYR A 366 -13.11 2.89 -25.75
C TYR A 366 -11.89 3.37 -26.53
N ALA A 367 -10.81 3.67 -25.83
CA ALA A 367 -9.56 4.08 -26.44
C ALA A 367 -8.36 3.48 -25.72
N GLY A 368 -7.36 3.06 -26.50
CA GLY A 368 -6.11 2.51 -25.99
C GLY A 368 -6.26 1.15 -25.32
N PHE A 369 -5.31 0.84 -24.46
CA PHE A 369 -5.20 -0.45 -23.78
C PHE A 369 -5.10 -0.25 -22.28
N ILE A 370 -5.77 -1.09 -21.52
CA ILE A 370 -5.85 -1.01 -20.05
C ILE A 370 -5.53 -2.37 -19.47
N GLN A 371 -4.59 -2.39 -18.51
CA GLN A 371 -4.20 -3.61 -17.84
C GLN A 371 -4.13 -3.37 -16.33
N PRO A 372 -5.15 -3.79 -15.56
CA PRO A 372 -5.03 -3.87 -14.12
C PRO A 372 -3.96 -4.89 -13.74
N TYR A 373 -3.29 -4.68 -12.61
CA TYR A 373 -2.37 -5.66 -12.04
C TYR A 373 -2.45 -5.64 -10.52
N GLY A 374 -2.24 -6.81 -9.93
CA GLY A 374 -2.07 -6.98 -8.49
C GLY A 374 -0.63 -7.33 -8.18
N ASP A 375 -0.19 -7.00 -6.98
CA ASP A 375 1.08 -7.40 -6.41
C ASP A 375 0.84 -8.10 -5.08
N SER A 376 1.61 -9.14 -4.80
CA SER A 376 1.38 -9.99 -3.64
C SER A 376 2.69 -10.30 -2.93
N PRO A 377 2.78 -10.10 -1.61
CA PRO A 377 4.01 -10.40 -0.87
C PRO A 377 4.22 -11.91 -0.62
N VAL A 378 3.33 -12.76 -1.12
CA VAL A 378 3.37 -14.22 -0.86
C VAL A 378 3.72 -15.05 -2.08
N ASP A 379 3.89 -14.44 -3.24
CA ASP A 379 4.55 -15.03 -4.39
C ASP A 379 6.02 -14.55 -4.46
N ASP A 380 6.79 -15.12 -5.36
CA ASP A 380 8.22 -14.81 -5.48
C ASP A 380 8.47 -13.69 -6.52
N GLU A 381 7.44 -12.93 -6.92
CA GLU A 381 7.50 -11.91 -7.96
C GLU A 381 7.15 -10.51 -7.39
N GLN A 382 7.98 -9.51 -7.66
CA GLN A 382 7.72 -8.11 -7.31
C GLN A 382 7.18 -7.38 -8.53
N THR A 383 5.93 -7.66 -8.85
CA THR A 383 5.28 -7.14 -10.07
C THR A 383 5.35 -5.63 -10.19
N SER A 384 5.05 -4.91 -9.12
CA SER A 384 5.01 -3.44 -9.13
C SER A 384 6.39 -2.81 -9.35
N GLU A 385 7.44 -3.36 -8.75
CA GLU A 385 8.81 -2.90 -9.00
C GLU A 385 9.20 -3.13 -10.47
N GLY A 386 8.87 -4.32 -11.01
CA GLY A 386 9.10 -4.66 -12.40
C GLY A 386 8.35 -3.73 -13.37
N VAL A 387 7.10 -3.36 -13.07
CA VAL A 387 6.34 -2.38 -13.84
C VAL A 387 7.03 -1.02 -13.83
N TYR A 388 7.45 -0.52 -12.66
CA TYR A 388 8.14 0.76 -12.55
C TYR A 388 9.50 0.75 -13.26
N LEU A 389 10.29 -0.31 -13.13
CA LEU A 389 11.56 -0.48 -13.86
C LEU A 389 11.36 -0.47 -15.37
N ASN A 390 10.32 -1.18 -15.85
CA ASN A 390 9.96 -1.18 -17.27
C ASN A 390 9.61 0.25 -17.77
N LEU A 391 8.81 1.01 -17.01
CA LEU A 391 8.44 2.38 -17.37
C LEU A 391 9.66 3.31 -17.41
N VAL A 392 10.52 3.25 -16.38
CA VAL A 392 11.74 4.06 -16.29
C VAL A 392 12.70 3.76 -17.45
N THR A 393 12.95 2.47 -17.72
CA THR A 393 13.93 2.05 -18.76
C THR A 393 13.44 2.27 -20.18
N LYS A 394 12.15 2.47 -20.40
CA LYS A 394 11.55 2.73 -21.72
C LYS A 394 11.22 4.21 -21.94
N ALA A 395 11.38 5.06 -20.93
CA ALA A 395 11.20 6.50 -21.08
C ALA A 395 12.24 7.08 -22.07
N SER A 396 11.78 7.89 -23.02
CA SER A 396 12.61 8.48 -24.05
C SER A 396 12.64 10.00 -24.05
N ARG A 397 11.56 10.66 -23.62
CA ARG A 397 11.44 12.11 -23.52
C ARG A 397 11.32 12.56 -22.07
N TYR A 398 10.38 11.98 -21.34
CA TYR A 398 10.15 12.31 -19.95
C TYR A 398 9.52 11.16 -19.16
N ILE A 399 9.76 11.17 -17.85
CA ILE A 399 9.03 10.38 -16.87
C ILE A 399 8.70 11.25 -15.65
N TYR A 400 7.43 11.34 -15.27
CA TYR A 400 6.97 12.08 -14.11
C TYR A 400 6.37 11.11 -13.10
N ILE A 401 6.77 11.27 -11.85
CA ILE A 401 6.47 10.36 -10.76
C ILE A 401 5.87 11.16 -9.60
N ALA A 402 4.77 10.68 -9.01
CA ALA A 402 4.30 11.16 -7.71
C ALA A 402 4.21 9.99 -6.73
N THR A 403 4.75 10.16 -5.53
CA THR A 403 4.72 9.14 -4.48
C THR A 403 4.83 9.81 -3.10
N PRO A 404 4.07 9.33 -2.07
CA PRO A 404 4.20 9.87 -0.72
C PRO A 404 5.54 9.53 -0.07
N TYR A 405 6.17 8.43 -0.49
CA TYR A 405 7.43 7.95 0.04
C TYR A 405 8.33 7.53 -1.11
N PHE A 406 9.58 8.02 -1.09
CA PHE A 406 10.60 7.62 -2.04
C PHE A 406 11.75 6.95 -1.27
N VAL A 407 11.60 5.65 -1.04
CA VAL A 407 12.52 4.82 -0.25
C VAL A 407 12.75 3.51 -1.02
N VAL A 408 13.46 3.60 -2.13
CA VAL A 408 13.59 2.54 -3.14
C VAL A 408 14.89 1.76 -3.04
N GLY A 409 14.91 0.57 -3.63
CA GLY A 409 16.10 -0.24 -3.84
C GLY A 409 17.10 0.40 -4.81
N ASN A 410 18.30 -0.18 -4.86
CA ASN A 410 19.38 0.32 -5.71
C ASN A 410 19.03 0.21 -7.21
N GLU A 411 18.29 -0.80 -7.59
CA GLU A 411 17.91 -1.10 -8.97
C GLU A 411 17.07 0.05 -9.56
N LEU A 412 15.98 0.40 -8.88
CA LEU A 412 15.08 1.48 -9.32
C LEU A 412 15.76 2.85 -9.23
N LEU A 413 16.53 3.12 -8.17
CA LEU A 413 17.28 4.35 -8.01
C LEU A 413 18.32 4.52 -9.14
N THR A 414 19.04 3.46 -9.48
CA THR A 414 20.04 3.47 -10.56
C THR A 414 19.37 3.69 -11.91
N ALA A 415 18.25 3.02 -12.19
CA ALA A 415 17.52 3.20 -13.43
C ALA A 415 17.01 4.64 -13.60
N ILE A 416 16.46 5.25 -12.55
CA ILE A 416 15.99 6.65 -12.52
C ILE A 416 17.15 7.61 -12.79
N CYS A 417 18.28 7.45 -12.08
CA CYS A 417 19.46 8.28 -12.29
C CYS A 417 20.05 8.12 -13.69
N MET A 418 20.03 6.91 -14.23
CA MET A 418 20.54 6.62 -15.58
C MET A 418 19.65 7.27 -16.64
N ALA A 419 18.32 7.20 -16.51
CA ALA A 419 17.38 7.88 -17.40
C ALA A 419 17.64 9.39 -17.44
N ALA A 420 17.79 10.05 -16.29
CA ALA A 420 18.09 11.48 -16.21
C ALA A 420 19.43 11.83 -16.87
N LYS A 421 20.49 11.06 -16.59
CA LYS A 421 21.82 11.25 -17.21
C LYS A 421 21.81 11.00 -18.72
N SER A 422 20.86 10.24 -19.23
CA SER A 422 20.66 10.00 -20.66
C SER A 422 19.86 11.10 -21.35
N GLY A 423 19.44 12.15 -20.62
CA GLY A 423 18.72 13.30 -21.18
C GLY A 423 17.19 13.21 -21.07
N VAL A 424 16.65 12.21 -20.40
CA VAL A 424 15.20 12.11 -20.11
C VAL A 424 14.84 13.15 -19.02
N ASP A 425 13.75 13.93 -19.20
CA ASP A 425 13.22 14.83 -18.17
C ASP A 425 12.54 14.00 -17.06
N VAL A 426 13.32 13.70 -16.02
CA VAL A 426 12.84 12.92 -14.87
C VAL A 426 12.41 13.85 -13.76
N ARG A 427 11.13 13.76 -13.36
CA ARG A 427 10.58 14.57 -12.26
C ARG A 427 9.94 13.68 -11.19
N ILE A 428 10.24 13.97 -9.92
CA ILE A 428 9.69 13.25 -8.76
C ILE A 428 9.00 14.24 -7.85
N LEU A 429 7.72 14.01 -7.54
CA LEU A 429 6.91 14.77 -6.61
C LEU A 429 6.75 13.99 -5.30
N THR A 430 7.07 14.64 -4.18
CA THR A 430 6.97 14.09 -2.83
C THR A 430 6.27 15.10 -1.91
N PRO A 431 5.81 14.70 -0.70
CA PRO A 431 5.22 15.62 0.25
C PRO A 431 6.24 16.63 0.80
N HIS A 432 5.78 17.87 1.03
CA HIS A 432 6.54 18.86 1.83
C HIS A 432 6.30 18.67 3.32
N VAL A 433 5.05 18.39 3.72
CA VAL A 433 4.66 18.14 5.11
C VAL A 433 4.75 16.64 5.40
N ALA A 434 5.46 16.27 6.47
CA ALA A 434 5.65 14.88 6.86
C ALA A 434 4.42 14.30 7.59
N ASP A 435 3.95 13.11 7.22
CA ASP A 435 3.05 12.30 8.05
C ASP A 435 3.84 11.49 9.09
N LYS A 436 5.02 10.98 8.68
CA LYS A 436 5.99 10.24 9.50
C LYS A 436 7.38 10.84 9.32
N VAL A 437 7.85 11.51 10.36
CA VAL A 437 9.11 12.28 10.31
C VAL A 437 10.31 11.43 9.85
N TYR A 438 10.43 10.19 10.31
CA TYR A 438 11.55 9.32 9.94
C TYR A 438 11.48 8.86 8.49
N VAL A 439 10.29 8.58 7.93
CA VAL A 439 10.12 8.19 6.52
C VAL A 439 10.41 9.38 5.60
N HIS A 440 9.93 10.57 5.97
CA HIS A 440 10.19 11.80 5.24
C HIS A 440 11.70 12.14 5.23
N ALA A 441 12.38 12.01 6.39
CA ALA A 441 13.83 12.19 6.47
C ALA A 441 14.57 11.16 5.60
N THR A 442 14.11 9.91 5.57
CA THR A 442 14.67 8.87 4.69
C THR A 442 14.48 9.24 3.23
N THR A 443 13.28 9.65 2.80
CA THR A 443 13.00 10.14 1.44
C THR A 443 13.96 11.27 1.05
N ARG A 444 14.10 12.29 1.90
CA ARG A 444 15.01 13.42 1.65
C ARG A 444 16.49 13.01 1.57
N SER A 445 16.87 11.90 2.18
CA SER A 445 18.25 11.39 2.09
C SER A 445 18.65 10.95 0.68
N TYR A 446 17.68 10.65 -0.20
CA TYR A 446 17.92 10.28 -1.60
C TYR A 446 18.06 11.51 -2.52
N TYR A 447 17.56 12.68 -2.13
CA TYR A 447 17.47 13.86 -3.00
C TYR A 447 18.82 14.28 -3.58
N ARG A 448 19.86 14.30 -2.75
CA ARG A 448 21.19 14.69 -3.24
C ARG A 448 21.64 13.85 -4.43
N GLN A 449 21.53 12.53 -4.33
CA GLN A 449 21.94 11.61 -5.38
C GLN A 449 21.07 11.78 -6.65
N LEU A 450 19.78 12.03 -6.48
CA LEU A 450 18.84 12.28 -7.57
C LEU A 450 19.16 13.60 -8.29
N VAL A 451 19.31 14.70 -7.55
CA VAL A 451 19.62 16.03 -8.11
C VAL A 451 21.00 16.06 -8.78
N GLU A 452 22.03 15.42 -8.19
CA GLU A 452 23.36 15.26 -8.81
C GLU A 452 23.29 14.46 -10.13
N ALA A 453 22.31 13.58 -10.29
CA ALA A 453 22.09 12.83 -11.53
C ALA A 453 21.28 13.61 -12.58
N GLY A 454 20.72 14.78 -12.24
CA GLY A 454 19.90 15.59 -13.13
C GLY A 454 18.38 15.35 -12.98
N VAL A 455 17.95 14.58 -11.97
CA VAL A 455 16.53 14.42 -11.63
C VAL A 455 16.01 15.69 -10.96
N ARG A 456 14.85 16.18 -11.41
CA ARG A 456 14.17 17.31 -10.78
C ARG A 456 13.23 16.81 -9.69
N VAL A 457 13.54 17.13 -8.45
CA VAL A 457 12.74 16.73 -7.27
C VAL A 457 11.87 17.90 -6.82
N TYR A 458 10.61 17.66 -6.59
CA TYR A 458 9.64 18.64 -6.13
C TYR A 458 9.00 18.22 -4.81
N GLU A 459 8.88 19.16 -3.86
CA GLU A 459 8.08 18.98 -2.65
C GLU A 459 6.77 19.78 -2.77
N TYR A 460 5.63 19.10 -2.58
CA TYR A 460 4.30 19.69 -2.65
C TYR A 460 4.06 20.63 -1.47
N THR A 461 4.29 21.91 -1.65
CA THR A 461 4.23 22.92 -0.58
C THR A 461 2.88 23.09 0.09
N PRO A 462 1.71 22.91 -0.59
CA PRO A 462 0.43 23.04 0.10
C PRO A 462 0.17 21.97 1.17
N GLY A 463 0.91 20.82 1.14
CA GLY A 463 0.70 19.78 2.14
C GLY A 463 1.29 18.42 1.81
N PHE A 464 0.44 17.40 1.75
CA PHE A 464 0.82 16.01 1.63
C PHE A 464 0.36 15.39 0.31
N VAL A 465 1.30 14.98 -0.54
CA VAL A 465 1.02 14.17 -1.73
C VAL A 465 0.88 12.71 -1.33
N HIS A 466 -0.28 12.14 -1.57
CA HIS A 466 -0.52 10.72 -1.34
C HIS A 466 -0.88 9.94 -2.62
N SER A 467 -0.94 10.59 -3.77
CA SER A 467 -1.11 9.95 -5.07
C SER A 467 0.11 9.08 -5.45
N LYS A 468 -0.12 7.99 -6.16
CA LYS A 468 0.89 7.07 -6.68
C LYS A 468 0.71 6.99 -8.19
N LEU A 469 1.51 7.79 -8.88
CA LEU A 469 1.40 8.03 -10.31
C LEU A 469 2.76 7.92 -10.99
N VAL A 470 2.77 7.29 -12.15
CA VAL A 470 3.89 7.37 -13.09
C VAL A 470 3.31 7.63 -14.47
N VAL A 471 3.84 8.61 -15.19
CA VAL A 471 3.47 8.89 -16.59
C VAL A 471 4.71 9.07 -17.45
N VAL A 472 4.70 8.50 -18.65
CA VAL A 472 5.83 8.45 -19.56
C VAL A 472 5.41 8.85 -20.96
N ASP A 473 6.12 9.83 -21.53
CA ASP A 473 6.16 10.18 -22.96
C ASP A 473 4.79 10.48 -23.61
N ASP A 474 3.75 10.86 -22.88
CA ASP A 474 2.34 10.99 -23.34
C ASP A 474 1.72 9.67 -23.84
N LYS A 475 2.37 8.54 -23.61
CA LYS A 475 1.95 7.23 -24.12
C LYS A 475 1.34 6.33 -23.07
N VAL A 476 1.96 6.26 -21.89
CA VAL A 476 1.63 5.28 -20.86
C VAL A 476 1.65 5.90 -19.49
N CYS A 477 0.74 5.46 -18.62
CA CYS A 477 0.78 5.81 -17.20
C CYS A 477 0.39 4.61 -16.32
N THR A 478 0.71 4.73 -15.02
CA THR A 478 0.17 3.88 -13.98
C THR A 478 -0.51 4.73 -12.91
N VAL A 479 -1.68 4.27 -12.47
CA VAL A 479 -2.43 4.82 -11.33
C VAL A 479 -2.76 3.66 -10.41
N GLY A 480 -2.45 3.78 -9.11
CA GLY A 480 -2.70 2.66 -8.20
C GLY A 480 -2.44 2.98 -6.73
N THR A 481 -2.18 1.92 -5.98
CA THR A 481 -1.98 1.98 -4.53
C THR A 481 -0.51 1.93 -4.13
N VAL A 482 0.40 1.59 -5.06
CA VAL A 482 1.79 1.21 -4.81
C VAL A 482 2.68 2.42 -4.56
N ASN A 483 3.15 2.60 -3.34
CA ASN A 483 4.18 3.58 -3.04
C ASN A 483 5.55 3.12 -3.56
N MET A 484 6.44 4.06 -3.82
CA MET A 484 7.84 3.75 -4.09
C MET A 484 8.64 3.58 -2.77
N ASP A 485 8.25 2.57 -1.98
CA ASP A 485 8.93 2.19 -0.75
C ASP A 485 9.00 0.66 -0.59
N PHE A 486 9.94 0.19 0.26
CA PHE A 486 10.15 -1.24 0.47
C PHE A 486 8.90 -1.95 1.00
N ARG A 487 8.07 -1.27 1.78
CA ARG A 487 6.87 -1.90 2.35
C ARG A 487 5.83 -2.18 1.29
N SER A 488 5.57 -1.23 0.40
CA SER A 488 4.64 -1.41 -0.73
C SER A 488 5.19 -2.42 -1.75
N LEU A 489 6.48 -2.35 -2.08
CA LEU A 489 7.08 -3.19 -3.11
C LEU A 489 7.31 -4.66 -2.69
N TYR A 490 7.39 -4.96 -1.38
CA TYR A 490 7.78 -6.30 -0.92
C TYR A 490 6.91 -6.91 0.17
N LEU A 491 6.06 -6.14 0.86
CA LEU A 491 5.36 -6.61 2.06
C LEU A 491 3.84 -6.47 2.01
N HIS A 492 3.30 -5.63 1.11
CA HIS A 492 1.88 -5.37 1.03
C HIS A 492 1.24 -6.06 -0.19
N PHE A 493 -0.06 -6.38 -0.05
CA PHE A 493 -0.91 -6.57 -1.21
C PHE A 493 -1.22 -5.20 -1.80
N GLU A 494 -0.91 -5.02 -3.07
CA GLU A 494 -1.06 -3.77 -3.80
C GLU A 494 -1.78 -4.02 -5.13
N CYS A 495 -2.26 -2.95 -5.77
CA CYS A 495 -2.78 -3.01 -7.12
C CYS A 495 -2.55 -1.70 -7.88
N GLY A 496 -2.61 -1.80 -9.20
CA GLY A 496 -2.52 -0.66 -10.08
C GLY A 496 -3.18 -0.93 -11.43
N VAL A 497 -3.23 0.11 -12.22
CA VAL A 497 -3.69 0.06 -13.62
C VAL A 497 -2.59 0.62 -14.49
N TRP A 498 -2.11 -0.19 -15.43
CA TRP A 498 -1.29 0.25 -16.54
C TRP A 498 -2.22 0.68 -17.68
N VAL A 499 -2.04 1.90 -18.19
CA VAL A 499 -2.90 2.53 -19.19
C VAL A 499 -2.03 3.04 -20.34
N TYR A 500 -2.32 2.61 -21.56
CA TYR A 500 -1.58 3.00 -22.75
C TYR A 500 -2.52 3.61 -23.80
N GLN A 501 -2.09 4.73 -24.45
CA GLN A 501 -2.80 5.46 -25.51
C GLN A 501 -4.26 5.80 -25.16
N ASN A 502 -4.46 6.37 -23.98
CA ASN A 502 -5.79 6.74 -23.46
C ASN A 502 -5.77 8.18 -22.95
N ALA A 503 -6.91 8.85 -22.97
CA ALA A 503 -7.04 10.23 -22.45
C ALA A 503 -6.62 10.37 -20.99
N ALA A 504 -6.72 9.31 -20.19
CA ALA A 504 -6.23 9.30 -18.81
C ALA A 504 -4.72 9.57 -18.70
N VAL A 505 -3.91 9.19 -19.70
CA VAL A 505 -2.47 9.43 -19.71
C VAL A 505 -2.19 10.93 -19.74
N GLN A 506 -2.87 11.69 -20.62
CA GLN A 506 -2.72 13.14 -20.71
C GLN A 506 -3.27 13.82 -19.46
N ALA A 507 -4.39 13.33 -18.90
CA ALA A 507 -4.97 13.87 -17.67
C ALA A 507 -3.99 13.73 -16.47
N VAL A 508 -3.33 12.58 -16.32
CA VAL A 508 -2.30 12.35 -15.28
C VAL A 508 -1.10 13.28 -15.49
N ARG A 509 -0.61 13.42 -16.73
CA ARG A 509 0.49 14.35 -17.05
C ARG A 509 0.13 15.78 -16.68
N ASP A 510 -1.03 16.26 -17.11
CA ASP A 510 -1.47 17.65 -16.91
C ASP A 510 -1.67 17.96 -15.42
N ASP A 511 -2.22 17.01 -14.66
CA ASP A 511 -2.33 17.11 -13.21
C ASP A 511 -0.95 17.23 -12.53
N LEU A 512 0.03 16.39 -12.90
CA LEU A 512 1.39 16.48 -12.36
C LEU A 512 2.06 17.79 -12.75
N VAL A 513 1.95 18.23 -14.01
CA VAL A 513 2.52 19.50 -14.48
C VAL A 513 1.93 20.68 -13.74
N SER A 514 0.61 20.68 -13.50
CA SER A 514 -0.04 21.74 -12.71
C SER A 514 0.43 21.73 -11.25
N THR A 515 0.63 20.53 -10.68
CA THR A 515 1.08 20.36 -9.30
C THR A 515 2.53 20.79 -9.11
N TYR A 516 3.43 20.56 -10.07
CA TYR A 516 4.81 21.08 -10.01
C TYR A 516 4.87 22.60 -9.92
N ARG A 517 3.93 23.33 -10.55
CA ARG A 517 3.91 24.82 -10.53
C ARG A 517 3.68 25.41 -9.14
N ILE A 518 3.04 24.64 -8.26
CA ILE A 518 2.73 25.04 -6.87
C ILE A 518 3.60 24.29 -5.86
N SER A 519 4.64 23.62 -6.33
CA SER A 519 5.58 22.84 -5.52
C SER A 519 6.96 23.50 -5.51
N GLN A 520 7.72 23.30 -4.46
CA GLN A 520 9.10 23.75 -4.36
C GLN A 520 10.01 22.77 -5.12
N GLU A 521 10.77 23.27 -6.10
CA GLU A 521 11.85 22.50 -6.70
C GLU A 521 13.05 22.47 -5.76
N ILE A 522 13.58 21.29 -5.49
CA ILE A 522 14.69 21.05 -4.57
C ILE A 522 16.01 21.22 -5.34
N THR A 523 16.84 22.13 -4.86
CA THR A 523 18.17 22.40 -5.41
C THR A 523 19.25 21.59 -4.68
N LEU A 524 20.46 21.55 -5.24
CA LEU A 524 21.60 20.90 -4.58
C LEU A 524 21.95 21.57 -3.24
N GLU A 525 21.72 22.88 -3.10
CA GLU A 525 21.90 23.63 -1.85
C GLU A 525 20.96 23.10 -0.74
N ASP A 526 19.71 22.83 -1.07
CA ASP A 526 18.69 22.34 -0.12
C ASP A 526 19.05 20.92 0.38
N THR A 527 19.91 20.21 -0.31
CA THR A 527 20.36 18.85 0.09
C THR A 527 21.61 18.86 0.98
N LYS A 528 22.19 20.03 1.27
CA LYS A 528 23.37 20.11 2.15
C LYS A 528 23.00 19.75 3.58
N ALA A 529 23.73 18.80 4.13
CA ALA A 529 23.56 18.33 5.49
C ALA A 529 24.89 18.40 6.27
N GLY A 530 24.84 18.85 7.51
CA GLY A 530 25.97 18.78 8.44
C GLY A 530 26.39 17.33 8.77
N LEU A 531 27.54 17.15 9.38
CA LEU A 531 28.13 15.82 9.64
C LEU A 531 27.18 14.89 10.41
N ILE A 532 26.52 15.40 11.46
CA ILE A 532 25.58 14.62 12.28
C ILE A 532 24.39 14.17 11.42
N MET A 533 23.80 15.06 10.62
CA MET A 533 22.67 14.72 9.76
C MET A 533 23.05 13.72 8.67
N ARG A 534 24.29 13.79 8.15
CA ARG A 534 24.80 12.78 7.20
C ARG A 534 24.87 11.39 7.84
N LEU A 535 25.33 11.30 9.10
CA LEU A 535 25.36 10.05 9.85
C LEU A 535 23.93 9.52 10.07
N VAL A 536 23.01 10.38 10.50
CA VAL A 536 21.58 10.03 10.66
C VAL A 536 21.00 9.50 9.35
N ASN A 537 21.22 10.21 8.25
CA ASN A 537 20.72 9.80 6.92
C ASN A 537 21.31 8.43 6.49
N THR A 538 22.60 8.18 6.80
CA THR A 538 23.25 6.89 6.52
C THR A 538 22.58 5.76 7.31
N LEU A 539 22.29 5.97 8.59
CA LEU A 539 21.59 5.00 9.43
C LEU A 539 20.15 4.79 8.96
N LEU A 540 19.41 5.86 8.63
CA LEU A 540 18.06 5.77 8.08
C LEU A 540 18.04 4.94 6.78
N ARG A 541 18.99 5.19 5.85
CA ARG A 541 19.11 4.41 4.61
C ARG A 541 19.47 2.95 4.87
N LEU A 542 20.31 2.66 5.85
CA LEU A 542 20.64 1.29 6.24
C LEU A 542 19.38 0.54 6.70
N PHE A 543 18.53 1.19 7.52
CA PHE A 543 17.32 0.57 8.05
C PHE A 543 16.07 0.76 7.18
N ALA A 544 16.19 1.46 6.06
CA ALA A 544 15.09 1.70 5.13
C ALA A 544 14.29 0.45 4.74
N PRO A 545 14.91 -0.72 4.49
CA PRO A 545 14.16 -1.95 4.16
C PRO A 545 13.25 -2.45 5.28
N LEU A 546 13.42 -1.99 6.52
CA LEU A 546 12.60 -2.38 7.67
C LEU A 546 11.49 -1.35 8.01
N MET A 547 11.40 -0.22 7.25
CA MET A 547 10.46 0.89 7.51
C MET A 547 9.08 0.74 6.84
#